data_bed81388300a839ace6a6db3f61d7924
#
_entry.id   bed81388300a839ace6a6db3f61d7924
#
_cell.length_a   1.000
_cell.length_b   1.000
_cell.length_c   1.000
_cell.angle_alpha   90.00
_cell.angle_beta   90.00
_cell.angle_gamma   90.00
#
_symmetry.space_group_name_H-M   'P 1'
#
loop_
_entity.id
_entity.type
_entity.pdbx_description
1 polymer ?
#
loop_
_entity_poly.entity_id
_entity_poly.type
_entity_poly.pdbx_seq_one_letter_code
_entity_poly.pdbx_strand_id
1 'polypeptide(L)'
;MNVGIVGLGVVGSAVRYGLEKLGHNVAGHDIALGTNIEDLVGTEIVFLCVPTPPSEDGSCDTSIVKNVIEDLHKLDYSGVIAIKSTVSPGTTQDLIDKYNNYSICFVPEFLRERCASVDFVENHDVCIIGTNNKDAQTVIKEVHGKLPKSVISVSPTEAELAKYYNNIYNATLVTFANSFYEVCKSLGADYSKVKDAIVNREHIYDIYLDCNDNFRGFGGMCLPKDTKAIAAFCSKNGLDVGFFNS
;
A
#
# COMPACT_ATOMS: atom_id res chain seq x y z
N MET A 1 21.04 -8.83 -5.94
CA MET A 1 20.59 -7.76 -6.87
C MET A 1 21.01 -6.40 -6.31
N ASN A 2 21.21 -5.42 -7.19
CA ASN A 2 21.32 -4.02 -6.82
C ASN A 2 19.91 -3.41 -6.86
N VAL A 3 19.46 -2.86 -5.75
CA VAL A 3 18.08 -2.36 -5.57
C VAL A 3 18.11 -0.90 -5.17
N GLY A 4 17.29 -0.09 -5.81
CA GLY A 4 17.06 1.30 -5.45
C GLY A 4 15.76 1.46 -4.66
N ILE A 5 15.72 2.44 -3.76
CA ILE A 5 14.51 2.86 -3.06
C ILE A 5 14.43 4.38 -3.11
N VAL A 6 13.30 4.91 -3.56
CA VAL A 6 12.98 6.34 -3.50
C VAL A 6 11.93 6.58 -2.43
N GLY A 7 12.28 7.40 -1.43
CA GLY A 7 11.49 7.63 -0.22
C GLY A 7 11.84 6.63 0.88
N LEU A 8 12.58 7.08 1.90
CA LEU A 8 13.03 6.29 3.03
C LEU A 8 12.19 6.54 4.31
N GLY A 9 10.90 6.80 4.13
CA GLY A 9 9.93 6.82 5.21
C GLY A 9 9.67 5.42 5.78
N VAL A 10 8.53 5.22 6.44
CA VAL A 10 8.18 3.94 7.11
C VAL A 10 8.25 2.77 6.12
N VAL A 11 7.60 2.88 4.96
CA VAL A 11 7.54 1.81 3.96
C VAL A 11 8.90 1.56 3.35
N GLY A 12 9.57 2.61 2.84
CA GLY A 12 10.88 2.46 2.19
C GLY A 12 11.94 1.91 3.14
N SER A 13 11.94 2.32 4.41
CA SER A 13 12.85 1.78 5.43
C SER A 13 12.57 0.31 5.74
N ALA A 14 11.29 -0.11 5.76
CA ALA A 14 10.92 -1.51 5.96
C ALA A 14 11.34 -2.39 4.76
N VAL A 15 11.13 -1.90 3.54
CA VAL A 15 11.58 -2.56 2.31
C VAL A 15 13.10 -2.70 2.32
N ARG A 16 13.83 -1.62 2.59
CA ARG A 16 15.29 -1.64 2.71
C ARG A 16 15.78 -2.70 3.66
N TYR A 17 15.26 -2.67 4.90
CA TYR A 17 15.62 -3.63 5.95
C TYR A 17 15.43 -5.09 5.52
N GLY A 18 14.27 -5.40 4.91
CA GLY A 18 13.97 -6.77 4.48
C GLY A 18 14.83 -7.23 3.31
N LEU A 19 15.09 -6.33 2.33
CA LEU A 19 15.91 -6.66 1.18
C LEU A 19 17.39 -6.80 1.54
N GLU A 20 17.93 -5.98 2.44
CA GLU A 20 19.27 -6.14 3.00
C GLU A 20 19.42 -7.47 3.73
N LYS A 21 18.39 -7.93 4.47
CA LYS A 21 18.37 -9.27 5.10
C LYS A 21 18.39 -10.43 4.10
N LEU A 22 17.88 -10.24 2.89
CA LEU A 22 17.98 -11.20 1.79
C LEU A 22 19.35 -11.17 1.10
N GLY A 23 20.25 -10.26 1.47
CA GLY A 23 21.58 -10.12 0.89
C GLY A 23 21.62 -9.25 -0.36
N HIS A 24 20.60 -8.44 -0.62
CA HIS A 24 20.64 -7.45 -1.71
C HIS A 24 21.50 -6.24 -1.33
N ASN A 25 22.11 -5.61 -2.32
CA ASN A 25 22.78 -4.33 -2.17
C ASN A 25 21.73 -3.22 -2.41
N VAL A 26 21.40 -2.45 -1.37
CA VAL A 26 20.29 -1.48 -1.41
C VAL A 26 20.79 -0.05 -1.30
N ALA A 27 20.59 0.72 -2.38
CA ALA A 27 20.80 2.16 -2.42
C ALA A 27 19.46 2.89 -2.16
N GLY A 28 19.51 4.02 -1.47
CA GLY A 28 18.30 4.78 -1.15
C GLY A 28 18.45 6.26 -1.51
N HIS A 29 17.38 6.82 -2.08
CA HIS A 29 17.24 8.25 -2.31
C HIS A 29 16.07 8.79 -1.48
N ASP A 30 16.34 9.86 -0.73
CA ASP A 30 15.32 10.64 0.00
C ASP A 30 15.75 12.10 0.05
N ILE A 31 14.87 13.01 -0.35
CA ILE A 31 15.15 14.44 -0.38
C ILE A 31 15.46 15.01 1.01
N ALA A 32 14.86 14.46 2.06
CA ALA A 32 15.12 14.88 3.43
C ALA A 32 16.51 14.46 3.94
N LEU A 33 17.11 13.44 3.30
CA LEU A 33 18.46 12.97 3.62
C LEU A 33 19.53 13.55 2.69
N GLY A 34 19.15 14.36 1.69
CA GLY A 34 20.08 15.01 0.77
C GLY A 34 20.84 14.04 -0.13
N THR A 35 20.27 12.86 -0.42
CA THR A 35 20.86 11.89 -1.35
C THR A 35 20.42 12.17 -2.78
N ASN A 36 21.11 11.59 -3.77
CA ASN A 36 20.82 11.86 -5.18
C ASN A 36 20.13 10.68 -5.86
N ILE A 37 19.17 10.96 -6.73
CA ILE A 37 18.45 9.95 -7.50
C ILE A 37 19.35 9.28 -8.55
N GLU A 38 20.37 9.99 -9.03
CA GLU A 38 21.39 9.50 -9.96
C GLU A 38 22.14 8.27 -9.42
N ASP A 39 22.28 8.15 -8.10
CA ASP A 39 22.91 7.00 -7.45
C ASP A 39 22.14 5.69 -7.67
N LEU A 40 20.88 5.76 -8.14
CA LEU A 40 20.03 4.62 -8.40
C LEU A 40 20.07 4.11 -9.85
N VAL A 41 20.69 4.83 -10.78
CA VAL A 41 20.66 4.51 -12.23
C VAL A 41 21.23 3.11 -12.54
N GLY A 42 22.21 2.64 -11.76
CA GLY A 42 22.81 1.31 -11.91
C GLY A 42 22.06 0.16 -11.23
N THR A 43 20.87 0.39 -10.70
CA THR A 43 20.09 -0.64 -10.02
C THR A 43 19.20 -1.41 -10.99
N GLU A 44 18.94 -2.70 -10.69
CA GLU A 44 18.09 -3.58 -11.50
C GLU A 44 16.60 -3.31 -11.29
N ILE A 45 16.26 -2.74 -10.13
CA ILE A 45 14.91 -2.35 -9.75
C ILE A 45 14.95 -1.14 -8.80
N VAL A 46 13.98 -0.24 -8.95
CA VAL A 46 13.72 0.86 -8.00
C VAL A 46 12.32 0.75 -7.44
N PHE A 47 12.20 0.76 -6.11
CA PHE A 47 10.92 0.86 -5.39
C PHE A 47 10.59 2.32 -5.09
N LEU A 48 9.41 2.78 -5.51
CA LEU A 48 8.91 4.11 -5.20
C LEU A 48 8.01 4.05 -3.95
N CYS A 49 8.52 4.58 -2.85
CA CYS A 49 7.87 4.62 -1.54
C CYS A 49 7.62 6.07 -1.07
N VAL A 50 7.33 6.95 -2.01
CA VAL A 50 7.15 8.39 -1.76
C VAL A 50 5.74 8.71 -1.24
N PRO A 51 5.55 9.85 -0.54
CA PRO A 51 4.24 10.27 -0.08
C PRO A 51 3.25 10.52 -1.23
N THR A 52 1.98 10.19 -0.98
CA THR A 52 0.85 10.52 -1.85
C THR A 52 -0.25 11.15 -0.99
N PRO A 53 -0.13 12.46 -0.66
CA PRO A 53 -1.06 13.13 0.22
C PRO A 53 -2.46 13.25 -0.40
N PRO A 54 -3.51 13.49 0.42
CA PRO A 54 -4.83 13.79 -0.12
C PRO A 54 -4.84 15.16 -0.79
N SER A 55 -5.47 15.25 -1.96
CA SER A 55 -5.83 16.52 -2.62
C SER A 55 -7.03 17.17 -1.94
N GLU A 56 -7.36 18.43 -2.29
CA GLU A 56 -8.51 19.16 -1.74
C GLU A 56 -9.85 18.45 -2.00
N ASP A 57 -9.98 17.77 -3.14
CA ASP A 57 -11.16 16.97 -3.50
C ASP A 57 -11.21 15.58 -2.85
N GLY A 58 -10.23 15.27 -1.98
CA GLY A 58 -10.08 13.98 -1.32
C GLY A 58 -9.37 12.90 -2.16
N SER A 59 -9.08 13.16 -3.43
CA SER A 59 -8.31 12.23 -4.28
C SER A 59 -6.87 12.10 -3.80
N CYS A 60 -6.18 11.09 -4.32
CA CYS A 60 -4.76 10.85 -4.03
C CYS A 60 -3.89 11.70 -4.96
N ASP A 61 -3.07 12.60 -4.40
CA ASP A 61 -2.08 13.34 -5.20
C ASP A 61 -0.92 12.42 -5.58
N THR A 62 -0.79 12.14 -6.86
CA THR A 62 0.24 11.29 -7.46
C THR A 62 1.39 12.07 -8.09
N SER A 63 1.44 13.39 -7.91
CA SER A 63 2.43 14.27 -8.54
C SER A 63 3.86 13.86 -8.22
N ILE A 64 4.15 13.53 -6.95
CA ILE A 64 5.49 13.12 -6.52
C ILE A 64 5.91 11.81 -7.23
N VAL A 65 5.02 10.81 -7.31
CA VAL A 65 5.28 9.55 -8.04
C VAL A 65 5.60 9.83 -9.51
N LYS A 66 4.79 10.67 -10.15
CA LYS A 66 4.98 11.06 -11.57
C LYS A 66 6.31 11.78 -11.79
N ASN A 67 6.66 12.71 -10.89
CA ASN A 67 7.92 13.46 -10.98
C ASN A 67 9.13 12.53 -10.83
N VAL A 68 9.11 11.59 -9.88
CA VAL A 68 10.20 10.62 -9.72
C VAL A 68 10.36 9.74 -10.97
N ILE A 69 9.27 9.29 -11.58
CA ILE A 69 9.34 8.51 -12.83
C ILE A 69 9.88 9.37 -13.99
N GLU A 70 9.49 10.65 -14.05
CA GLU A 70 10.02 11.58 -15.04
C GLU A 70 11.53 11.82 -14.86
N ASP A 71 12.00 11.93 -13.61
CA ASP A 71 13.42 12.10 -13.33
C ASP A 71 14.22 10.83 -13.67
N LEU A 72 13.71 9.63 -13.34
CA LEU A 72 14.30 8.37 -13.79
C LEU A 72 14.31 8.25 -15.32
N HIS A 73 13.29 8.77 -16.01
CA HIS A 73 13.23 8.83 -17.48
C HIS A 73 14.32 9.74 -18.05
N LYS A 74 14.54 10.94 -17.48
CA LYS A 74 15.61 11.86 -17.91
C LYS A 74 17.02 11.27 -17.71
N LEU A 75 17.16 10.33 -16.79
CA LEU A 75 18.40 9.63 -16.47
C LEU A 75 18.58 8.33 -17.28
N ASP A 76 17.69 8.05 -18.25
CA ASP A 76 17.71 6.82 -19.06
C ASP A 76 17.74 5.53 -18.19
N TYR A 77 17.02 5.53 -17.05
CA TYR A 77 16.95 4.37 -16.17
C TYR A 77 16.40 3.16 -16.92
N SER A 78 17.08 2.01 -16.84
CA SER A 78 16.77 0.82 -17.63
C SER A 78 16.21 -0.35 -16.81
N GLY A 79 16.17 -0.23 -15.48
CA GLY A 79 15.64 -1.27 -14.59
C GLY A 79 14.11 -1.24 -14.47
N VAL A 80 13.60 -2.09 -13.57
CA VAL A 80 12.16 -2.13 -13.24
C VAL A 80 11.80 -1.00 -12.28
N ILE A 81 10.72 -0.28 -12.54
CA ILE A 81 10.16 0.74 -11.65
C ILE A 81 8.94 0.16 -10.94
N ALA A 82 9.05 -0.12 -9.65
CA ALA A 82 8.01 -0.71 -8.82
C ALA A 82 7.37 0.34 -7.91
N ILE A 83 6.15 0.75 -8.20
CA ILE A 83 5.39 1.72 -7.40
C ILE A 83 4.82 0.98 -6.19
N LYS A 84 5.21 1.40 -4.97
CA LYS A 84 4.63 0.93 -3.68
C LYS A 84 3.73 1.97 -3.04
N SER A 85 3.90 3.23 -3.40
CA SER A 85 3.01 4.31 -2.94
C SER A 85 1.59 4.07 -3.41
N THR A 86 0.60 4.28 -2.55
CA THR A 86 -0.81 4.20 -2.96
C THR A 86 -1.11 5.28 -3.98
N VAL A 87 -1.68 4.89 -5.12
CA VAL A 87 -2.08 5.80 -6.20
C VAL A 87 -3.54 5.59 -6.57
N SER A 88 -4.16 6.57 -7.22
CA SER A 88 -5.55 6.41 -7.71
C SER A 88 -5.64 5.27 -8.73
N PRO A 89 -6.73 4.46 -8.71
CA PRO A 89 -6.89 3.36 -9.67
C PRO A 89 -6.75 3.83 -11.13
N GLY A 90 -5.94 3.11 -11.91
CA GLY A 90 -5.60 3.42 -13.31
C GLY A 90 -4.29 4.20 -13.48
N THR A 91 -3.74 4.81 -12.42
CA THR A 91 -2.51 5.64 -12.50
C THR A 91 -1.32 4.87 -13.08
N THR A 92 -1.10 3.63 -12.66
CA THR A 92 0.04 2.84 -13.14
C THR A 92 -0.11 2.49 -14.62
N GLN A 93 -1.32 2.19 -15.08
CA GLN A 93 -1.57 1.93 -16.50
C GLN A 93 -1.31 3.18 -17.34
N ASP A 94 -1.78 4.37 -16.90
CA ASP A 94 -1.50 5.64 -17.58
C ASP A 94 0.01 5.92 -17.70
N LEU A 95 0.78 5.56 -16.66
CA LEU A 95 2.23 5.71 -16.65
C LEU A 95 2.92 4.71 -17.61
N ILE A 96 2.45 3.47 -17.67
CA ILE A 96 2.93 2.45 -18.63
C ILE A 96 2.68 2.93 -20.05
N ASP A 97 1.49 3.46 -20.34
CA ASP A 97 1.13 3.94 -21.67
C ASP A 97 1.94 5.18 -22.10
N LYS A 98 2.20 6.07 -21.14
CA LYS A 98 3.04 7.28 -21.35
C LYS A 98 4.51 6.94 -21.56
N TYR A 99 5.04 5.99 -20.80
CA TYR A 99 6.45 5.60 -20.77
C TYR A 99 6.61 4.15 -21.26
N ASN A 100 6.15 3.84 -22.46
CA ASN A 100 5.99 2.49 -23.01
C ASN A 100 7.28 1.69 -23.19
N ASN A 101 8.45 2.32 -23.10
CA ASN A 101 9.77 1.71 -23.13
C ASN A 101 10.30 1.35 -21.72
N TYR A 102 9.54 1.62 -20.65
CA TYR A 102 9.92 1.31 -19.27
C TYR A 102 9.11 0.16 -18.69
N SER A 103 9.76 -0.65 -17.87
CA SER A 103 9.12 -1.71 -17.10
C SER A 103 8.54 -1.16 -15.81
N ILE A 104 7.36 -0.54 -15.87
CA ILE A 104 6.64 0.01 -14.71
C ILE A 104 5.66 -1.03 -14.19
N CYS A 105 5.59 -1.19 -12.87
CA CYS A 105 4.63 -2.06 -12.20
C CYS A 105 4.15 -1.46 -10.87
N PHE A 106 3.01 -1.95 -10.37
CA PHE A 106 2.50 -1.61 -9.06
C PHE A 106 2.69 -2.79 -8.10
N VAL A 107 3.31 -2.56 -6.95
CA VAL A 107 3.57 -3.60 -5.94
C VAL A 107 3.12 -3.08 -4.58
N PRO A 108 1.83 -3.20 -4.23
CA PRO A 108 1.29 -2.69 -2.98
C PRO A 108 1.99 -3.28 -1.77
N GLU A 109 1.89 -2.58 -0.65
CA GLU A 109 2.31 -3.03 0.67
C GLU A 109 1.08 -3.10 1.60
N PHE A 110 1.14 -3.96 2.60
CA PHE A 110 0.09 -4.16 3.59
C PHE A 110 0.65 -4.08 5.02
N LEU A 111 1.67 -3.22 5.19
CA LEU A 111 2.43 -3.08 6.41
C LEU A 111 1.69 -2.22 7.43
N ARG A 112 1.74 -2.62 8.69
CA ARG A 112 1.29 -1.81 9.83
C ARG A 112 2.41 -0.85 10.22
N GLU A 113 2.14 0.45 10.24
CA GLU A 113 3.13 1.50 10.49
C GLU A 113 4.02 1.21 11.70
N ARG A 114 3.43 0.77 12.82
CA ARG A 114 4.12 0.50 14.09
C ARG A 114 5.11 -0.68 14.06
N CYS A 115 5.01 -1.58 13.08
CA CYS A 115 5.83 -2.80 12.96
C CYS A 115 6.17 -3.14 11.51
N ALA A 116 6.30 -2.13 10.65
CA ALA A 116 6.45 -2.29 9.21
C ALA A 116 7.62 -3.21 8.81
N SER A 117 8.77 -3.10 9.46
CA SER A 117 9.93 -3.96 9.18
C SER A 117 9.69 -5.43 9.55
N VAL A 118 8.98 -5.67 10.66
CA VAL A 118 8.59 -7.03 11.07
C VAL A 118 7.57 -7.59 10.09
N ASP A 119 6.56 -6.79 9.72
CA ASP A 119 5.53 -7.20 8.77
C ASP A 119 6.13 -7.53 7.39
N PHE A 120 7.11 -6.75 6.93
CA PHE A 120 7.77 -7.02 5.65
C PHE A 120 8.56 -8.33 5.65
N VAL A 121 9.20 -8.70 6.76
CA VAL A 121 10.07 -9.88 6.85
C VAL A 121 9.32 -11.12 7.36
N GLU A 122 8.50 -10.98 8.40
CA GLU A 122 7.93 -12.11 9.14
C GLU A 122 6.45 -12.34 8.84
N ASN A 123 5.71 -11.27 8.49
CA ASN A 123 4.27 -11.31 8.26
C ASN A 123 3.91 -10.97 6.80
N HIS A 124 4.79 -11.23 5.86
CA HIS A 124 4.58 -10.97 4.45
C HIS A 124 3.67 -12.04 3.82
N ASP A 125 2.37 -11.90 4.02
CA ASP A 125 1.41 -12.92 3.58
C ASP A 125 1.30 -13.02 2.06
N VAL A 126 1.30 -11.88 1.37
CA VAL A 126 1.15 -11.82 -0.09
C VAL A 126 1.99 -10.71 -0.71
N CYS A 127 2.66 -11.02 -1.81
CA CYS A 127 3.21 -10.04 -2.74
C CYS A 127 2.30 -9.99 -3.98
N ILE A 128 1.62 -8.88 -4.18
CA ILE A 128 0.82 -8.64 -5.39
C ILE A 128 1.68 -7.90 -6.40
N ILE A 129 1.71 -8.39 -7.65
CA ILE A 129 2.51 -7.82 -8.74
C ILE A 129 1.56 -7.36 -9.84
N GLY A 130 1.34 -6.05 -9.92
CA GLY A 130 0.48 -5.41 -10.90
C GLY A 130 1.24 -5.04 -12.16
N THR A 131 1.40 -5.99 -13.08
CA THR A 131 1.99 -5.75 -14.39
C THR A 131 1.68 -6.88 -15.37
N ASN A 132 1.58 -6.55 -16.65
CA ASN A 132 1.49 -7.51 -17.75
C ASN A 132 2.89 -7.91 -18.30
N ASN A 133 3.96 -7.25 -17.86
CA ASN A 133 5.33 -7.53 -18.26
C ASN A 133 5.90 -8.71 -17.46
N LYS A 134 6.21 -9.84 -18.14
CA LYS A 134 6.73 -11.04 -17.51
C LYS A 134 8.14 -10.90 -16.93
N ASP A 135 8.96 -10.08 -17.55
CA ASP A 135 10.32 -9.83 -17.07
C ASP A 135 10.28 -9.04 -15.76
N ALA A 136 9.45 -8.01 -15.68
CA ALA A 136 9.21 -7.29 -14.44
C ALA A 136 8.64 -8.21 -13.34
N GLN A 137 7.70 -9.12 -13.67
CA GLN A 137 7.20 -10.11 -12.70
C GLN A 137 8.33 -10.99 -12.16
N THR A 138 9.26 -11.40 -13.02
CA THR A 138 10.40 -12.23 -12.61
C THR A 138 11.32 -11.47 -11.67
N VAL A 139 11.70 -10.25 -12.02
CA VAL A 139 12.54 -9.38 -11.17
C VAL A 139 11.90 -9.14 -9.80
N ILE A 140 10.58 -8.86 -9.75
CA ILE A 140 9.87 -8.67 -8.48
C ILE A 140 9.87 -9.93 -7.63
N LYS A 141 9.66 -11.11 -8.22
CA LYS A 141 9.71 -12.41 -7.51
C LYS A 141 11.10 -12.68 -6.95
N GLU A 142 12.13 -12.45 -7.75
CA GLU A 142 13.52 -12.68 -7.34
C GLU A 142 13.94 -11.75 -6.21
N VAL A 143 13.60 -10.45 -6.28
CA VAL A 143 13.98 -9.48 -5.25
C VAL A 143 13.27 -9.73 -3.92
N HIS A 144 12.02 -10.21 -3.92
CA HIS A 144 11.31 -10.57 -2.68
C HIS A 144 11.71 -11.95 -2.16
N GLY A 145 12.27 -12.82 -3.02
CA GLY A 145 12.75 -14.15 -2.66
C GLY A 145 11.69 -14.98 -1.94
N LYS A 146 12.05 -15.45 -0.75
CA LYS A 146 11.18 -16.30 0.09
C LYS A 146 10.36 -15.54 1.14
N LEU A 147 10.40 -14.22 1.18
CA LEU A 147 9.67 -13.46 2.22
C LEU A 147 8.15 -13.60 2.09
N PRO A 148 7.52 -13.41 0.89
CA PRO A 148 6.08 -13.57 0.79
C PRO A 148 5.66 -15.04 0.84
N LYS A 149 4.60 -15.36 1.61
CA LYS A 149 4.00 -16.70 1.63
C LYS A 149 3.33 -17.05 0.30
N SER A 150 2.81 -16.05 -0.41
CA SER A 150 2.22 -16.19 -1.74
C SER A 150 2.60 -15.02 -2.65
N VAL A 151 2.66 -15.29 -3.97
CA VAL A 151 2.91 -14.25 -4.98
C VAL A 151 1.81 -14.34 -6.03
N ILE A 152 1.11 -13.23 -6.25
CA ILE A 152 -0.03 -13.14 -7.17
C ILE A 152 0.25 -12.06 -8.21
N SER A 153 0.17 -12.43 -9.49
CA SER A 153 0.31 -11.48 -10.60
C SER A 153 -1.07 -11.13 -11.16
N VAL A 154 -1.34 -9.85 -11.27
CA VAL A 154 -2.59 -9.27 -11.79
C VAL A 154 -2.27 -8.07 -12.68
N SER A 155 -3.27 -7.46 -13.31
CA SER A 155 -3.08 -6.20 -14.02
C SER A 155 -2.71 -5.05 -13.05
N PRO A 156 -2.09 -3.96 -13.54
CA PRO A 156 -1.75 -2.82 -12.70
C PRO A 156 -2.94 -2.26 -11.92
N THR A 157 -4.07 -2.04 -12.59
CA THR A 157 -5.29 -1.50 -11.97
C THR A 157 -5.89 -2.45 -10.91
N GLU A 158 -5.86 -3.78 -11.16
CA GLU A 158 -6.31 -4.76 -10.17
C GLU A 158 -5.44 -4.75 -8.90
N ALA A 159 -4.13 -4.57 -9.05
CA ALA A 159 -3.22 -4.45 -7.92
C ALA A 159 -3.47 -3.15 -7.12
N GLU A 160 -3.71 -2.02 -7.81
CA GLU A 160 -4.10 -0.76 -7.17
C GLU A 160 -5.41 -0.91 -6.39
N LEU A 161 -6.43 -1.54 -6.99
CA LEU A 161 -7.71 -1.81 -6.35
C LEU A 161 -7.56 -2.75 -5.14
N ALA A 162 -6.69 -3.75 -5.21
CA ALA A 162 -6.41 -4.64 -4.08
C ALA A 162 -5.88 -3.89 -2.86
N LYS A 163 -5.04 -2.85 -3.05
CA LYS A 163 -4.58 -1.98 -1.95
C LYS A 163 -5.75 -1.26 -1.29
N TYR A 164 -6.63 -0.63 -2.07
CA TYR A 164 -7.82 0.04 -1.55
C TYR A 164 -8.76 -0.93 -0.86
N TYR A 165 -9.00 -2.10 -1.47
CA TYR A 165 -9.86 -3.12 -0.89
C TYR A 165 -9.44 -3.50 0.53
N ASN A 166 -8.15 -3.79 0.74
CA ASN A 166 -7.60 -4.11 2.06
C ASN A 166 -7.84 -2.99 3.07
N ASN A 167 -7.52 -1.75 2.71
CA ASN A 167 -7.60 -0.64 3.65
C ASN A 167 -9.05 -0.27 3.99
N ILE A 168 -9.96 -0.32 3.00
CA ILE A 168 -11.38 -0.05 3.23
C ILE A 168 -12.05 -1.18 4.01
N TYR A 169 -11.67 -2.44 3.72
CA TYR A 169 -12.13 -3.56 4.51
C TYR A 169 -11.79 -3.39 6.00
N ASN A 170 -10.55 -3.03 6.30
CA ASN A 170 -10.12 -2.77 7.67
C ASN A 170 -10.87 -1.59 8.30
N ALA A 171 -11.05 -0.48 7.58
CA ALA A 171 -11.84 0.66 8.05
C ALA A 171 -13.30 0.28 8.34
N THR A 172 -13.88 -0.60 7.49
CA THR A 172 -15.25 -1.12 7.69
C THR A 172 -15.36 -1.94 8.96
N LEU A 173 -14.40 -2.80 9.25
CA LEU A 173 -14.40 -3.58 10.50
C LEU A 173 -14.38 -2.67 11.73
N VAL A 174 -13.57 -1.62 11.72
CA VAL A 174 -13.53 -0.64 12.80
C VAL A 174 -14.87 0.10 12.91
N THR A 175 -15.45 0.55 11.80
CA THR A 175 -16.76 1.21 11.79
C THR A 175 -17.87 0.29 12.32
N PHE A 176 -17.86 -0.97 11.89
CA PHE A 176 -18.77 -2.00 12.41
C PHE A 176 -18.63 -2.17 13.92
N ALA A 177 -17.40 -2.35 14.43
CA ALA A 177 -17.12 -2.51 15.84
C ALA A 177 -17.62 -1.33 16.67
N ASN A 178 -17.36 -0.10 16.20
CA ASN A 178 -17.84 1.12 16.87
C ASN A 178 -19.36 1.22 16.90
N SER A 179 -20.04 0.90 15.80
CA SER A 179 -21.50 0.93 15.72
C SER A 179 -22.11 -0.12 16.65
N PHE A 180 -21.54 -1.32 16.66
CA PHE A 180 -22.05 -2.40 17.51
C PHE A 180 -21.77 -2.16 19.00
N TYR A 181 -20.65 -1.49 19.32
CA TYR A 181 -20.39 -1.00 20.67
C TYR A 181 -21.50 -0.08 21.19
N GLU A 182 -21.99 0.86 20.38
CA GLU A 182 -23.10 1.75 20.78
C GLU A 182 -24.41 0.94 21.01
N VAL A 183 -24.68 -0.07 20.20
CA VAL A 183 -25.82 -0.97 20.42
C VAL A 183 -25.70 -1.69 21.75
N CYS A 184 -24.54 -2.27 22.06
CA CYS A 184 -24.29 -2.93 23.35
C CYS A 184 -24.47 -1.94 24.51
N LYS A 185 -23.88 -0.76 24.40
CA LYS A 185 -23.96 0.28 25.43
C LYS A 185 -25.40 0.72 25.71
N SER A 186 -26.21 0.86 24.67
CA SER A 186 -27.64 1.22 24.79
C SER A 186 -28.50 0.18 25.56
N LEU A 187 -28.05 -1.06 25.57
CA LEU A 187 -28.71 -2.18 26.25
C LEU A 187 -28.06 -2.56 27.59
N GLY A 188 -27.02 -1.83 28.01
CA GLY A 188 -26.23 -2.16 29.22
C GLY A 188 -25.41 -3.44 29.08
N ALA A 189 -25.13 -3.88 27.84
CA ALA A 189 -24.34 -5.08 27.57
C ALA A 189 -22.84 -4.70 27.44
N ASP A 190 -21.98 -5.62 27.84
CA ASP A 190 -20.52 -5.49 27.70
C ASP A 190 -20.10 -5.94 26.31
N TYR A 191 -19.67 -4.96 25.48
CA TYR A 191 -19.21 -5.21 24.11
C TYR A 191 -18.06 -6.23 24.04
N SER A 192 -17.10 -6.17 24.96
CA SER A 192 -15.96 -7.09 24.96
C SER A 192 -16.42 -8.54 25.09
N LYS A 193 -17.40 -8.80 25.97
CA LYS A 193 -17.96 -10.15 26.13
C LYS A 193 -18.72 -10.61 24.88
N VAL A 194 -19.42 -9.70 24.20
CA VAL A 194 -20.12 -10.02 22.95
C VAL A 194 -19.09 -10.32 21.85
N LYS A 195 -18.05 -9.49 21.71
CA LYS A 195 -16.94 -9.71 20.77
C LYS A 195 -16.25 -11.05 21.05
N ASP A 196 -15.82 -11.30 22.29
CA ASP A 196 -15.11 -12.51 22.68
C ASP A 196 -15.96 -13.78 22.43
N ALA A 197 -17.26 -13.70 22.58
CA ALA A 197 -18.15 -14.82 22.26
C ALA A 197 -18.20 -15.11 20.76
N ILE A 198 -18.27 -14.07 19.91
CA ILE A 198 -18.50 -14.25 18.47
C ILE A 198 -17.23 -14.56 17.68
N VAL A 199 -16.06 -14.09 18.13
CA VAL A 199 -14.76 -14.39 17.48
C VAL A 199 -14.35 -15.87 17.65
N ASN A 200 -15.07 -16.67 18.45
CA ASN A 200 -14.90 -18.11 18.47
C ASN A 200 -15.49 -18.83 17.22
N ARG A 201 -16.19 -18.11 16.34
CA ARG A 201 -16.60 -18.66 15.06
C ARG A 201 -15.44 -18.62 14.07
N GLU A 202 -15.16 -19.73 13.37
CA GLU A 202 -14.01 -19.91 12.47
C GLU A 202 -13.88 -18.83 11.38
N HIS A 203 -14.99 -18.21 10.95
CA HIS A 203 -14.99 -17.19 9.89
C HIS A 203 -14.99 -15.75 10.41
N ILE A 204 -14.90 -15.52 11.73
CA ILE A 204 -14.82 -14.19 12.35
C ILE A 204 -13.46 -14.06 13.01
N TYR A 205 -12.58 -13.29 12.37
CA TYR A 205 -11.25 -13.06 12.89
C TYR A 205 -11.24 -11.88 13.86
N ASP A 206 -10.52 -12.00 14.98
CA ASP A 206 -10.34 -10.93 15.97
C ASP A 206 -9.31 -9.90 15.48
N ILE A 207 -9.64 -9.21 14.39
CA ILE A 207 -8.80 -8.20 13.75
C ILE A 207 -9.64 -6.95 13.54
N TYR A 208 -9.17 -5.79 14.01
CA TYR A 208 -9.84 -4.48 13.91
C TYR A 208 -11.22 -4.41 14.59
N LEU A 209 -11.53 -5.34 15.51
CA LEU A 209 -12.81 -5.39 16.22
C LEU A 209 -12.76 -4.82 17.64
N ASP A 210 -11.59 -4.39 18.13
CA ASP A 210 -11.49 -3.78 19.45
C ASP A 210 -12.12 -2.39 19.49
N CYS A 211 -12.96 -2.16 20.49
CA CYS A 211 -13.62 -0.88 20.71
C CYS A 211 -13.97 -0.70 22.19
N ASN A 212 -13.73 0.49 22.73
CA ASN A 212 -14.12 0.91 24.08
C ASN A 212 -14.24 2.44 24.14
N ASP A 213 -14.64 3.01 25.28
CA ASP A 213 -14.84 4.47 25.42
C ASP A 213 -13.57 5.30 25.11
N ASN A 214 -12.37 4.74 25.29
CA ASN A 214 -11.09 5.40 25.03
C ASN A 214 -10.45 5.01 23.70
N PHE A 215 -11.02 4.04 22.99
CA PHE A 215 -10.50 3.51 21.73
C PHE A 215 -11.62 3.40 20.70
N ARG A 216 -11.82 4.49 19.96
CA ARG A 216 -12.93 4.69 19.03
C ARG A 216 -12.44 5.17 17.67
N GLY A 217 -13.17 4.76 16.64
CA GLY A 217 -12.89 5.15 15.26
C GLY A 217 -11.59 4.56 14.71
N PHE A 218 -11.29 4.88 13.47
CA PHE A 218 -10.01 4.56 12.87
C PHE A 218 -9.23 5.85 12.59
N GLY A 219 -7.94 5.79 12.90
CA GLY A 219 -7.00 6.88 12.70
C GLY A 219 -5.80 6.44 11.87
N GLY A 220 -4.67 7.12 12.08
CA GLY A 220 -3.45 6.89 11.30
C GLY A 220 -3.51 7.56 9.94
N MET A 221 -2.45 7.37 9.16
CA MET A 221 -2.28 8.06 7.87
C MET A 221 -3.04 7.38 6.73
N CYS A 222 -3.25 6.07 6.78
CA CYS A 222 -3.68 5.28 5.62
C CYS A 222 -5.20 5.13 5.52
N LEU A 223 -5.87 4.62 6.57
CA LEU A 223 -7.29 4.27 6.47
C LEU A 223 -8.19 5.47 6.13
N PRO A 224 -8.08 6.63 6.82
CA PRO A 224 -8.90 7.80 6.47
C PRO A 224 -8.60 8.34 5.08
N LYS A 225 -7.32 8.35 4.68
CA LYS A 225 -6.90 8.84 3.37
C LYS A 225 -7.46 7.98 2.24
N ASP A 226 -7.29 6.67 2.34
CA ASP A 226 -7.66 5.75 1.27
C ASP A 226 -9.19 5.59 1.16
N THR A 227 -9.93 5.66 2.28
CA THR A 227 -11.40 5.70 2.26
C THR A 227 -11.91 6.96 1.53
N LYS A 228 -11.33 8.13 1.82
CA LYS A 228 -11.67 9.37 1.11
C LYS A 228 -11.30 9.30 -0.37
N ALA A 229 -10.13 8.75 -0.71
CA ALA A 229 -9.67 8.66 -2.08
C ALA A 229 -10.57 7.78 -2.95
N ILE A 230 -11.06 6.64 -2.44
CA ILE A 230 -11.98 5.81 -3.20
C ILE A 230 -13.38 6.45 -3.32
N ALA A 231 -13.86 7.13 -2.28
CA ALA A 231 -15.12 7.87 -2.35
C ALA A 231 -15.06 8.99 -3.41
N ALA A 232 -13.96 9.75 -3.43
CA ALA A 232 -13.72 10.76 -4.46
C ALA A 232 -13.63 10.14 -5.87
N PHE A 233 -12.95 9.00 -6.02
CA PHE A 233 -12.87 8.26 -7.28
C PHE A 233 -14.26 7.81 -7.75
N CYS A 234 -15.08 7.24 -6.87
CA CYS A 234 -16.44 6.83 -7.19
C CYS A 234 -17.30 8.02 -7.64
N SER A 235 -17.29 9.12 -6.89
CA SER A 235 -18.01 10.33 -7.23
C SER A 235 -17.60 10.89 -8.60
N LYS A 236 -16.31 10.99 -8.88
CA LYS A 236 -15.76 11.49 -10.15
C LYS A 236 -16.17 10.61 -11.34
N ASN A 237 -16.34 9.31 -11.13
CA ASN A 237 -16.74 8.36 -12.17
C ASN A 237 -18.26 8.10 -12.21
N GLY A 238 -19.07 8.86 -11.48
CA GLY A 238 -20.53 8.71 -11.47
C GLY A 238 -21.02 7.41 -10.82
N LEU A 239 -20.21 6.79 -9.96
CA LEU A 239 -20.56 5.58 -9.23
C LEU A 239 -21.24 5.97 -7.92
N ASP A 240 -22.51 5.62 -7.76
CA ASP A 240 -23.22 5.77 -6.49
C ASP A 240 -22.97 4.55 -5.60
N VAL A 241 -21.94 4.63 -4.77
CA VAL A 241 -21.57 3.60 -3.80
C VAL A 241 -21.66 4.20 -2.40
N GLY A 242 -22.90 4.36 -1.91
CA GLY A 242 -23.21 5.00 -0.63
C GLY A 242 -22.44 4.44 0.56
N PHE A 243 -22.00 3.18 0.48
CA PHE A 243 -21.18 2.53 1.50
C PHE A 243 -19.83 3.26 1.76
N PHE A 244 -19.24 3.88 0.75
CA PHE A 244 -17.98 4.63 0.91
C PHE A 244 -18.18 6.07 1.39
N ASN A 245 -19.42 6.52 1.50
CA ASN A 245 -19.81 7.87 1.93
C ASN A 245 -20.32 7.91 3.39
N SER A 246 -20.41 6.75 4.05
CA SER A 246 -20.96 6.59 5.41
C SER A 246 -19.90 6.69 6.50
#